data_e965a0a81fe5e2328170a2c52b7a26d1
#
_entry.id   e965a0a81fe5e2328170a2c52b7a26d1
#
_cell.length_a   1.000
_cell.length_b   1.000
_cell.length_c   1.000
_cell.angle_alpha   90.00
_cell.angle_beta   90.00
_cell.angle_gamma   90.00
#
_symmetry.space_group_name_H-M   'P 1'
#
loop_
_entity.id
_entity.type
_entity.pdbx_description
1 polymer ?
#
loop_
_entity_poly.entity_id
_entity_poly.type
_entity_poly.pdbx_seq_one_letter_code
_entity_poly.pdbx_strand_id
1 'polypeptide(L)'
;MAGADLANLVNEAALIAVRRNSQQIELIDFENARDRVVLGARRESMVLNAEEKKATAFHEAGHALLATVLPNGDPLHKVTILPRGMALGVTWSLPQERHTYSKEYFEDTICKAMGGRVAEILVFGHLNSGAANDLEQATSIARRMVREWGMSDKVGPMAWSSQQQVFLGEDLMSNGREYSDETARMLDEEIAAILTSQEDRARQLLTKHNRGLELVAEALLEHETIDGPHVAELIQQGLTESGTDEKLQANVLGTPE
;
A
#
# COMPACT_ATOMS: atom_id res chain seq x y z
N MET A 1 -19.20 -3.85 5.60
CA MET A 1 -20.18 -2.75 5.50
C MET A 1 -21.37 -3.07 6.41
N ALA A 2 -21.75 -2.13 7.27
CA ALA A 2 -22.98 -2.23 8.07
C ALA A 2 -24.21 -1.81 7.23
N GLY A 3 -25.43 -2.04 7.76
CA GLY A 3 -26.66 -1.67 7.04
C GLY A 3 -26.74 -0.18 6.69
N ALA A 4 -26.19 0.70 7.55
CA ALA A 4 -26.12 2.14 7.30
C ALA A 4 -25.18 2.46 6.11
N ASP A 5 -24.07 1.74 5.96
CA ASP A 5 -23.14 1.94 4.85
C ASP A 5 -23.78 1.53 3.53
N LEU A 6 -24.57 0.44 3.53
CA LEU A 6 -25.30 -0.01 2.36
C LEU A 6 -26.40 0.99 1.94
N ALA A 7 -27.12 1.56 2.91
CA ALA A 7 -28.11 2.59 2.64
C ALA A 7 -27.47 3.85 2.04
N ASN A 8 -26.33 4.27 2.58
CA ASN A 8 -25.53 5.38 2.05
C ASN A 8 -25.03 5.09 0.62
N LEU A 9 -24.53 3.86 0.37
CA LEU A 9 -24.09 3.43 -0.95
C LEU A 9 -25.20 3.53 -1.99
N VAL A 10 -26.40 3.04 -1.67
CA VAL A 10 -27.56 3.13 -2.58
C VAL A 10 -27.96 4.58 -2.86
N ASN A 11 -27.97 5.43 -1.83
CA ASN A 11 -28.28 6.85 -1.98
C ASN A 11 -27.25 7.57 -2.86
N GLU A 12 -25.95 7.33 -2.65
CA GLU A 12 -24.89 7.89 -3.49
C GLU A 12 -24.96 7.38 -4.94
N ALA A 13 -25.28 6.10 -5.16
CA ALA A 13 -25.48 5.55 -6.51
C ALA A 13 -26.65 6.23 -7.24
N ALA A 14 -27.76 6.48 -6.54
CA ALA A 14 -28.87 7.22 -7.10
C ALA A 14 -28.50 8.66 -7.49
N LEU A 15 -27.75 9.36 -6.64
CA LEU A 15 -27.25 10.71 -6.95
C LEU A 15 -26.32 10.73 -8.15
N ILE A 16 -25.45 9.72 -8.31
CA ILE A 16 -24.56 9.58 -9.45
C ILE A 16 -25.36 9.33 -10.74
N ALA A 17 -26.35 8.42 -10.70
CA ALA A 17 -27.24 8.16 -11.84
C ALA A 17 -27.98 9.44 -12.31
N VAL A 18 -28.49 10.24 -11.38
CA VAL A 18 -29.14 11.54 -11.70
C VAL A 18 -28.14 12.50 -12.36
N ARG A 19 -26.92 12.61 -11.85
CA ARG A 19 -25.87 13.47 -12.45
C ARG A 19 -25.51 13.05 -13.88
N ARG A 20 -25.61 11.75 -14.17
CA ARG A 20 -25.39 11.16 -15.50
C ARG A 20 -26.63 11.31 -16.41
N ASN A 21 -27.70 11.92 -15.92
CA ASN A 21 -28.99 12.02 -16.59
C ASN A 21 -29.62 10.64 -16.92
N SER A 22 -29.32 9.61 -16.15
CA SER A 22 -29.93 8.30 -16.28
C SER A 22 -31.22 8.20 -15.47
N GLN A 23 -32.22 7.50 -16.00
CA GLN A 23 -33.45 7.20 -15.28
C GLN A 23 -33.39 5.91 -14.45
N GLN A 24 -32.28 5.18 -14.55
CA GLN A 24 -32.07 3.92 -13.84
C GLN A 24 -30.67 3.92 -13.22
N ILE A 25 -30.55 3.28 -12.07
CA ILE A 25 -29.25 3.05 -11.43
C ILE A 25 -28.64 1.81 -12.07
N GLU A 26 -27.40 1.93 -12.56
CA GLU A 26 -26.66 0.86 -13.19
C GLU A 26 -25.49 0.42 -12.29
N LEU A 27 -24.85 -0.71 -12.61
CA LEU A 27 -23.72 -1.24 -11.84
C LEU A 27 -22.59 -0.22 -11.70
N ILE A 28 -22.30 0.53 -12.76
CA ILE A 28 -21.26 1.57 -12.75
C ILE A 28 -21.55 2.68 -11.73
N ASP A 29 -22.83 2.99 -11.47
CA ASP A 29 -23.19 4.00 -10.48
C ASP A 29 -22.90 3.49 -9.06
N PHE A 30 -23.14 2.19 -8.80
CA PHE A 30 -22.75 1.54 -7.54
C PHE A 30 -21.25 1.46 -7.36
N GLU A 31 -20.49 1.16 -8.40
CA GLU A 31 -19.02 1.14 -8.35
C GLU A 31 -18.45 2.52 -8.01
N ASN A 32 -18.94 3.55 -8.70
CA ASN A 32 -18.55 4.94 -8.42
C ASN A 32 -18.97 5.41 -7.02
N ALA A 33 -20.17 4.99 -6.57
CA ALA A 33 -20.65 5.28 -5.21
C ALA A 33 -19.78 4.61 -4.15
N ARG A 34 -19.40 3.34 -4.38
CA ARG A 34 -18.49 2.61 -3.49
C ARG A 34 -17.14 3.32 -3.39
N ASP A 35 -16.57 3.72 -4.51
CA ASP A 35 -15.32 4.47 -4.54
C ASP A 35 -15.45 5.78 -3.76
N ARG A 36 -16.54 6.49 -3.91
CA ARG A 36 -16.79 7.75 -3.20
C ARG A 36 -16.96 7.55 -1.68
N VAL A 37 -17.66 6.49 -1.28
CA VAL A 37 -17.88 6.18 0.14
C VAL A 37 -16.61 5.68 0.82
N VAL A 38 -15.83 4.82 0.15
CA VAL A 38 -14.64 4.18 0.71
C VAL A 38 -13.38 5.05 0.59
N LEU A 39 -13.13 5.62 -0.60
CA LEU A 39 -11.91 6.38 -0.90
C LEU A 39 -12.09 7.89 -0.74
N GLY A 40 -13.31 8.36 -0.51
CA GLY A 40 -13.64 9.78 -0.44
C GLY A 40 -13.97 10.41 -1.79
N ALA A 41 -14.46 11.66 -1.74
CA ALA A 41 -14.79 12.41 -2.95
C ALA A 41 -13.53 12.76 -3.75
N ARG A 42 -13.64 12.71 -5.09
CA ARG A 42 -12.59 13.20 -6.00
C ARG A 42 -12.39 14.72 -5.81
N ARG A 43 -11.14 15.15 -5.74
CA ARG A 43 -10.78 16.58 -5.63
C ARG A 43 -10.57 17.17 -7.03
N GLU A 44 -11.64 17.56 -7.68
CA GLU A 44 -11.61 18.09 -9.06
C GLU A 44 -10.84 19.43 -9.19
N SER A 45 -10.71 20.18 -8.10
CA SER A 45 -9.99 21.45 -8.07
C SER A 45 -8.45 21.30 -7.90
N MET A 46 -7.97 20.10 -7.62
CA MET A 46 -6.55 19.86 -7.42
C MET A 46 -5.89 19.43 -8.73
N VAL A 47 -5.10 20.33 -9.30
CA VAL A 47 -4.32 20.06 -10.51
C VAL A 47 -2.88 19.79 -10.11
N LEU A 48 -2.43 18.56 -10.27
CA LEU A 48 -1.02 18.18 -10.10
C LEU A 48 -0.21 18.68 -11.32
N ASN A 49 0.99 19.17 -11.09
CA ASN A 49 1.91 19.41 -12.17
C ASN A 49 2.42 18.08 -12.78
N ALA A 50 3.07 18.12 -13.94
CA ALA A 50 3.51 16.92 -14.62
C ALA A 50 4.51 16.07 -13.83
N GLU A 51 5.39 16.72 -13.06
CA GLU A 51 6.38 16.03 -12.22
C GLU A 51 5.71 15.37 -11.01
N GLU A 52 4.79 16.07 -10.34
CA GLU A 52 4.00 15.52 -9.24
C GLU A 52 3.12 14.35 -9.73
N LYS A 53 2.47 14.49 -10.91
CA LYS A 53 1.67 13.41 -11.48
C LYS A 53 2.53 12.18 -11.77
N LYS A 54 3.73 12.37 -12.31
CA LYS A 54 4.69 11.29 -12.57
C LYS A 54 5.16 10.64 -11.26
N ALA A 55 5.53 11.44 -10.26
CA ALA A 55 5.95 10.92 -8.95
C ALA A 55 4.84 10.10 -8.29
N THR A 56 3.59 10.59 -8.31
CA THR A 56 2.43 9.86 -7.80
C THR A 56 2.20 8.55 -8.56
N ALA A 57 2.36 8.54 -9.89
CA ALA A 57 2.18 7.34 -10.70
C ALA A 57 3.18 6.24 -10.33
N PHE A 58 4.46 6.57 -10.16
CA PHE A 58 5.47 5.60 -9.73
C PHE A 58 5.28 5.17 -8.28
N HIS A 59 4.87 6.07 -7.40
CA HIS A 59 4.53 5.76 -6.01
C HIS A 59 3.41 4.71 -5.93
N GLU A 60 2.29 4.96 -6.58
CA GLU A 60 1.15 4.04 -6.61
C GLU A 60 1.48 2.74 -7.37
N ALA A 61 2.26 2.83 -8.45
CA ALA A 61 2.75 1.64 -9.15
C ALA A 61 3.60 0.74 -8.26
N GLY A 62 4.42 1.32 -7.37
CA GLY A 62 5.20 0.58 -6.38
C GLY A 62 4.31 -0.21 -5.42
N HIS A 63 3.29 0.42 -4.86
CA HIS A 63 2.29 -0.25 -4.02
C HIS A 63 1.51 -1.32 -4.77
N ALA A 64 1.07 -1.03 -5.99
CA ALA A 64 0.27 -1.93 -6.80
C ALA A 64 1.07 -3.18 -7.23
N LEU A 65 2.33 -3.01 -7.62
CA LEU A 65 3.21 -4.11 -7.97
C LEU A 65 3.42 -5.03 -6.77
N LEU A 66 3.79 -4.48 -5.61
CA LEU A 66 3.99 -5.29 -4.42
C LEU A 66 2.70 -5.96 -3.94
N ALA A 67 1.54 -5.28 -4.02
CA ALA A 67 0.25 -5.89 -3.73
C ALA A 67 -0.07 -7.10 -4.64
N THR A 68 0.48 -7.12 -5.86
CA THR A 68 0.25 -8.19 -6.83
C THR A 68 1.22 -9.36 -6.66
N VAL A 69 2.50 -9.09 -6.33
CA VAL A 69 3.54 -10.13 -6.27
C VAL A 69 3.72 -10.76 -4.89
N LEU A 70 3.25 -10.11 -3.82
CA LEU A 70 3.34 -10.64 -2.46
C LEU A 70 2.24 -11.67 -2.20
N PRO A 71 2.60 -12.87 -1.66
CA PRO A 71 1.68 -14.02 -1.64
C PRO A 71 0.60 -13.95 -0.56
N ASN A 72 0.82 -13.25 0.56
CA ASN A 72 -0.06 -13.27 1.72
C ASN A 72 -0.95 -12.03 1.83
N GLY A 73 -0.79 -11.05 0.93
CA GLY A 73 -1.57 -9.81 0.92
C GLY A 73 -3.02 -9.99 0.46
N ASP A 74 -3.81 -8.95 0.64
CA ASP A 74 -5.14 -8.88 0.05
C ASP A 74 -5.05 -8.55 -1.45
N PRO A 75 -5.91 -9.15 -2.30
CA PRO A 75 -5.83 -8.96 -3.73
C PRO A 75 -6.05 -7.50 -4.13
N LEU A 76 -5.24 -7.02 -5.06
CA LEU A 76 -5.38 -5.69 -5.63
C LEU A 76 -6.70 -5.57 -6.39
N HIS A 77 -7.49 -4.57 -6.06
CA HIS A 77 -8.73 -4.28 -6.76
C HIS A 77 -8.52 -3.23 -7.85
N LYS A 78 -7.97 -2.07 -7.47
CA LYS A 78 -7.65 -0.99 -8.41
C LYS A 78 -6.56 -0.08 -7.85
N VAL A 79 -5.93 0.66 -8.74
CA VAL A 79 -5.00 1.72 -8.42
C VAL A 79 -5.34 2.97 -9.22
N THR A 80 -5.23 4.15 -8.59
CA THR A 80 -5.57 5.44 -9.20
C THR A 80 -4.63 6.54 -8.74
N ILE A 81 -4.33 7.45 -9.65
CA ILE A 81 -3.58 8.69 -9.36
C ILE A 81 -4.48 9.92 -9.31
N LEU A 82 -5.81 9.70 -9.26
CA LEU A 82 -6.77 10.78 -9.06
C LEU A 82 -6.82 11.16 -7.59
N PRO A 83 -6.58 12.45 -7.24
CA PRO A 83 -6.63 12.89 -5.86
C PRO A 83 -8.00 12.65 -5.21
N ARG A 84 -8.00 11.99 -4.05
CA ARG A 84 -9.20 11.69 -3.26
C ARG A 84 -8.95 11.97 -1.78
N GLY A 85 -9.86 12.68 -1.13
CA GLY A 85 -9.69 13.03 0.28
C GLY A 85 -8.37 13.76 0.53
N MET A 86 -7.47 13.19 1.34
CA MET A 86 -6.12 13.72 1.62
C MET A 86 -5.02 13.07 0.76
N ALA A 87 -5.33 12.01 0.02
CA ALA A 87 -4.36 11.28 -0.78
C ALA A 87 -4.28 11.83 -2.22
N LEU A 88 -3.07 11.81 -2.80
CA LEU A 88 -2.82 12.18 -4.20
C LEU A 88 -3.10 11.03 -5.16
N GLY A 89 -2.97 9.80 -4.68
CA GLY A 89 -3.32 8.56 -5.34
C GLY A 89 -3.81 7.54 -4.32
N VAL A 90 -4.31 6.40 -4.76
CA VAL A 90 -4.77 5.32 -3.88
C VAL A 90 -4.58 3.97 -4.56
N THR A 91 -3.90 3.07 -3.88
CA THR A 91 -3.82 1.64 -4.22
C THR A 91 -4.77 0.87 -3.30
N TRP A 92 -5.88 0.38 -3.87
CA TRP A 92 -6.93 -0.26 -3.11
C TRP A 92 -6.93 -1.77 -3.31
N SER A 93 -6.79 -2.49 -2.20
CA SER A 93 -6.94 -3.96 -2.12
C SER A 93 -8.30 -4.30 -1.48
N LEU A 94 -8.89 -5.43 -1.89
CA LEU A 94 -10.12 -5.93 -1.29
C LEU A 94 -9.78 -6.82 -0.09
N PRO A 95 -10.10 -6.40 1.15
CA PRO A 95 -9.86 -7.22 2.32
C PRO A 95 -10.61 -8.56 2.20
N GLN A 96 -9.90 -9.65 2.42
CA GLN A 96 -10.52 -10.96 2.58
C GLN A 96 -11.07 -11.11 4.00
N GLU A 97 -12.21 -11.78 4.17
CA GLU A 97 -12.72 -12.10 5.49
C GLU A 97 -11.77 -13.07 6.21
N ARG A 98 -11.03 -12.53 7.17
CA ARG A 98 -10.10 -13.28 8.04
C ARG A 98 -10.35 -12.89 9.49
N HIS A 99 -10.41 -13.86 10.36
CA HIS A 99 -10.54 -13.63 11.80
C HIS A 99 -9.18 -13.55 12.50
N THR A 100 -8.14 -14.11 11.87
CA THR A 100 -6.75 -14.10 12.37
C THR A 100 -5.80 -13.80 11.23
N TYR A 101 -4.71 -13.13 11.54
CA TYR A 101 -3.67 -12.75 10.58
C TYR A 101 -2.34 -13.35 11.01
N SER A 102 -1.59 -13.92 10.08
CA SER A 102 -0.26 -14.49 10.34
C SER A 102 0.82 -13.40 10.35
N LYS A 103 2.03 -13.75 10.84
CA LYS A 103 3.20 -12.88 10.80
C LYS A 103 3.54 -12.48 9.36
N GLU A 104 3.50 -13.44 8.43
CA GLU A 104 3.78 -13.24 7.02
C GLU A 104 2.81 -12.25 6.36
N TYR A 105 1.53 -12.27 6.74
CA TYR A 105 0.56 -11.27 6.27
C TYR A 105 0.95 -9.84 6.66
N PHE A 106 1.40 -9.65 7.92
CA PHE A 106 1.82 -8.33 8.38
C PHE A 106 3.15 -7.91 7.76
N GLU A 107 4.10 -8.82 7.58
CA GLU A 107 5.35 -8.56 6.86
C GLU A 107 5.08 -8.14 5.41
N ASP A 108 4.19 -8.83 4.70
CA ASP A 108 3.77 -8.47 3.34
C ASP A 108 3.03 -7.12 3.31
N THR A 109 2.23 -6.82 4.33
CA THR A 109 1.54 -5.53 4.46
C THR A 109 2.53 -4.38 4.65
N ILE A 110 3.55 -4.56 5.51
CA ILE A 110 4.63 -3.58 5.70
C ILE A 110 5.44 -3.42 4.41
N CYS A 111 5.82 -4.53 3.76
CA CYS A 111 6.55 -4.52 2.49
C CYS A 111 5.79 -3.73 1.43
N LYS A 112 4.47 -3.98 1.27
CA LYS A 112 3.60 -3.23 0.38
C LYS A 112 3.58 -1.74 0.71
N ALA A 113 3.47 -1.37 1.98
CA ALA A 113 3.47 0.02 2.42
C ALA A 113 4.80 0.74 2.10
N MET A 114 5.93 0.04 2.05
CA MET A 114 7.22 0.61 1.62
C MET A 114 7.31 0.82 0.10
N GLY A 115 6.37 0.24 -0.67
CA GLY A 115 6.42 0.19 -2.14
C GLY A 115 6.53 1.54 -2.82
N GLY A 116 5.69 2.51 -2.42
CA GLY A 116 5.70 3.85 -2.99
C GLY A 116 7.03 4.58 -2.78
N ARG A 117 7.49 4.61 -1.52
CA ARG A 117 8.77 5.21 -1.14
C ARG A 117 9.95 4.58 -1.90
N VAL A 118 10.00 3.27 -1.96
CA VAL A 118 11.10 2.55 -2.63
C VAL A 118 11.06 2.77 -4.15
N ALA A 119 9.89 2.81 -4.76
CA ALA A 119 9.74 3.14 -6.17
C ALA A 119 10.26 4.55 -6.48
N GLU A 120 9.93 5.55 -5.65
CA GLU A 120 10.47 6.91 -5.80
C GLU A 120 12.00 6.94 -5.72
N ILE A 121 12.61 6.23 -4.76
CA ILE A 121 14.08 6.15 -4.64
C ILE A 121 14.71 5.52 -5.88
N LEU A 122 14.16 4.41 -6.39
CA LEU A 122 14.68 3.69 -7.54
C LEU A 122 14.62 4.55 -8.82
N VAL A 123 13.53 5.30 -9.00
CA VAL A 123 13.28 6.04 -10.26
C VAL A 123 13.86 7.45 -10.22
N PHE A 124 13.72 8.16 -9.10
CA PHE A 124 14.09 9.58 -9.00
C PHE A 124 15.35 9.82 -8.19
N GLY A 125 15.83 8.84 -7.41
CA GLY A 125 17.02 8.95 -6.58
C GLY A 125 16.85 9.82 -5.33
N HIS A 126 15.64 10.28 -5.01
CA HIS A 126 15.35 11.12 -3.84
C HIS A 126 14.06 10.70 -3.15
N LEU A 127 13.89 11.20 -1.93
CA LEU A 127 12.73 10.95 -1.09
C LEU A 127 11.79 12.16 -1.09
N ASN A 128 10.50 11.87 -1.11
CA ASN A 128 9.44 12.87 -0.93
C ASN A 128 8.70 12.66 0.39
N SER A 129 8.06 13.71 0.88
CA SER A 129 7.24 13.65 2.09
C SER A 129 5.92 12.89 1.89
N GLY A 130 5.55 12.53 0.65
CA GLY A 130 4.30 11.83 0.31
C GLY A 130 4.13 10.49 1.00
N ALA A 131 5.23 9.78 1.25
CA ALA A 131 5.23 8.47 1.93
C ALA A 131 5.04 8.53 3.46
N ALA A 132 4.77 9.70 4.05
CA ALA A 132 4.67 9.84 5.51
C ALA A 132 3.58 8.95 6.12
N ASN A 133 2.41 8.87 5.50
CA ASN A 133 1.30 8.04 5.96
C ASN A 133 1.61 6.53 5.86
N ASP A 134 2.30 6.11 4.80
CA ASP A 134 2.72 4.70 4.62
C ASP A 134 3.72 4.28 5.67
N LEU A 135 4.68 5.16 5.99
CA LEU A 135 5.64 4.93 7.07
C LEU A 135 4.96 4.88 8.44
N GLU A 136 3.97 5.73 8.70
CA GLU A 136 3.19 5.71 9.94
C GLU A 136 2.42 4.38 10.08
N GLN A 137 1.73 3.94 9.04
CA GLN A 137 1.03 2.65 9.01
C GLN A 137 1.98 1.48 9.21
N ALA A 138 3.07 1.40 8.44
CA ALA A 138 4.08 0.37 8.56
C ALA A 138 4.67 0.29 9.98
N THR A 139 5.01 1.46 10.55
CA THR A 139 5.55 1.55 11.91
C THR A 139 4.52 1.12 12.96
N SER A 140 3.25 1.48 12.80
CA SER A 140 2.17 1.07 13.68
C SER A 140 2.00 -0.46 13.68
N ILE A 141 2.04 -1.09 12.50
CA ILE A 141 1.95 -2.56 12.37
C ILE A 141 3.16 -3.22 13.04
N ALA A 142 4.40 -2.78 12.72
CA ALA A 142 5.62 -3.34 13.30
C ALA A 142 5.65 -3.22 14.82
N ARG A 143 5.19 -2.10 15.37
CA ARG A 143 5.04 -1.92 16.83
C ARG A 143 4.09 -2.93 17.44
N ARG A 144 2.95 -3.19 16.83
CA ARG A 144 1.97 -4.16 17.31
C ARG A 144 2.48 -5.59 17.19
N MET A 145 3.19 -5.92 16.10
CA MET A 145 3.84 -7.22 15.94
C MET A 145 4.79 -7.53 17.10
N VAL A 146 5.61 -6.55 17.48
CA VAL A 146 6.64 -6.71 18.54
C VAL A 146 6.04 -6.60 19.94
N ARG A 147 5.14 -5.64 20.17
CA ARG A 147 4.67 -5.29 21.52
C ARG A 147 3.39 -5.99 21.95
N GLU A 148 2.52 -6.37 21.01
CA GLU A 148 1.18 -6.87 21.35
C GLU A 148 1.01 -8.34 20.97
N TRP A 149 1.55 -8.75 19.82
CA TRP A 149 1.23 -10.05 19.25
C TRP A 149 2.31 -11.11 19.42
N GLY A 150 3.45 -10.75 20.03
CA GLY A 150 4.56 -11.70 20.28
C GLY A 150 5.13 -12.30 18.98
N MET A 151 5.16 -11.50 17.88
CA MET A 151 5.59 -11.96 16.55
C MET A 151 7.09 -11.68 16.28
N SER A 152 7.89 -11.42 17.33
CA SER A 152 9.34 -11.28 17.25
C SER A 152 10.02 -12.40 18.01
N ASP A 153 10.91 -13.14 17.36
CA ASP A 153 11.70 -14.19 17.97
C ASP A 153 12.73 -13.63 18.98
N LYS A 154 13.22 -12.42 18.75
CA LYS A 154 14.19 -11.75 19.63
C LYS A 154 13.55 -11.30 20.94
N VAL A 155 12.31 -10.82 20.89
CA VAL A 155 11.57 -10.33 22.06
C VAL A 155 10.86 -11.46 22.80
N GLY A 156 10.46 -12.50 22.07
CA GLY A 156 9.74 -13.66 22.59
C GLY A 156 8.23 -13.45 22.74
N PRO A 157 7.52 -14.43 23.30
CA PRO A 157 6.05 -14.44 23.39
C PRO A 157 5.54 -13.61 24.58
N MET A 158 5.86 -12.32 24.60
CA MET A 158 5.49 -11.39 25.65
C MET A 158 4.67 -10.24 25.06
N ALA A 159 3.64 -9.81 25.78
CA ALA A 159 2.88 -8.59 25.45
C ALA A 159 3.37 -7.43 26.32
N TRP A 160 3.82 -6.37 25.66
CA TRP A 160 4.36 -5.15 26.26
C TRP A 160 3.43 -3.95 26.11
N SER A 161 2.16 -4.18 25.78
CA SER A 161 1.17 -3.13 25.67
C SER A 161 0.58 -2.81 27.03
N SER A 162 0.79 -1.62 27.54
CA SER A 162 0.01 -1.08 28.64
C SER A 162 -1.38 -0.69 28.10
N GLN A 163 -2.29 -1.65 27.90
CA GLN A 163 -3.71 -1.35 27.83
C GLN A 163 -4.24 -1.16 29.25
N GLN A 164 -3.81 -0.14 29.94
CA GLN A 164 -4.61 0.36 31.06
C GLN A 164 -5.86 0.99 30.47
N GLN A 165 -6.99 0.31 30.66
CA GLN A 165 -8.30 0.96 30.55
C GLN A 165 -8.26 2.11 31.55
N VAL A 166 -8.17 3.35 31.03
CA VAL A 166 -8.27 4.55 31.83
C VAL A 166 -9.69 4.61 32.38
N PHE A 167 -9.91 4.01 33.56
CA PHE A 167 -11.11 4.26 34.35
C PHE A 167 -10.93 5.64 34.97
N LEU A 168 -11.86 6.53 34.69
CA LEU A 168 -11.87 7.93 35.12
C LEU A 168 -11.33 8.11 36.55
N GLY A 169 -10.15 8.72 36.69
CA GLY A 169 -9.78 9.48 37.86
C GLY A 169 -8.50 9.14 38.59
N GLU A 170 -7.86 8.00 38.44
CA GLU A 170 -6.72 7.61 39.30
C GLU A 170 -5.33 7.59 38.65
N ASP A 171 -5.19 7.64 37.31
CA ASP A 171 -3.93 7.36 36.62
C ASP A 171 -3.29 8.52 35.84
N LEU A 172 -3.57 9.77 36.19
CA LEU A 172 -2.81 10.91 35.63
C LEU A 172 -1.37 10.99 36.15
N MET A 173 -0.97 10.16 37.12
CA MET A 173 0.36 10.19 37.71
C MET A 173 1.21 8.92 37.51
N SER A 174 0.70 7.86 36.92
CA SER A 174 1.48 6.63 36.65
C SER A 174 1.70 6.36 35.15
N ASN A 175 2.19 7.35 34.41
CA ASN A 175 2.73 7.13 33.06
C ASN A 175 4.12 6.45 33.11
N GLY A 176 4.33 5.56 34.07
CA GLY A 176 5.55 4.75 34.18
C GLY A 176 5.51 3.61 33.17
N ARG A 177 6.52 3.52 32.29
CA ARG A 177 6.75 2.33 31.49
C ARG A 177 6.88 1.14 32.41
N GLU A 178 6.17 0.05 32.15
CA GLU A 178 6.25 -1.19 32.97
C GLU A 178 7.54 -1.99 32.70
N TYR A 179 8.45 -1.48 31.85
CA TYR A 179 9.69 -2.15 31.46
C TYR A 179 10.90 -1.20 31.50
N SER A 180 12.09 -1.80 31.64
CA SER A 180 13.36 -1.09 31.74
C SER A 180 13.72 -0.34 30.45
N ASP A 181 14.62 0.64 30.53
CA ASP A 181 15.13 1.34 29.35
C ASP A 181 15.89 0.40 28.40
N GLU A 182 16.49 -0.67 28.93
CA GLU A 182 17.12 -1.70 28.11
C GLU A 182 16.08 -2.48 27.27
N THR A 183 14.96 -2.86 27.88
CA THR A 183 13.85 -3.47 27.17
C THR A 183 13.24 -2.52 26.13
N ALA A 184 13.07 -1.24 26.47
CA ALA A 184 12.61 -0.24 25.51
C ALA A 184 13.49 -0.17 24.28
N ARG A 185 14.81 -0.12 24.48
CA ARG A 185 15.79 -0.09 23.38
C ARG A 185 15.71 -1.37 22.52
N MET A 186 15.62 -2.54 23.15
CA MET A 186 15.48 -3.81 22.43
C MET A 186 14.21 -3.86 21.58
N LEU A 187 13.07 -3.36 22.09
CA LEU A 187 11.83 -3.26 21.33
C LEU A 187 11.95 -2.31 20.15
N ASP A 188 12.57 -1.14 20.33
CA ASP A 188 12.74 -0.15 19.26
C ASP A 188 13.73 -0.64 18.20
N GLU A 189 14.81 -1.33 18.58
CA GLU A 189 15.76 -1.97 17.65
C GLU A 189 15.06 -3.05 16.79
N GLU A 190 14.20 -3.86 17.41
CA GLU A 190 13.48 -4.90 16.69
C GLU A 190 12.44 -4.34 15.73
N ILE A 191 11.72 -3.30 16.12
CA ILE A 191 10.79 -2.58 15.23
C ILE A 191 11.55 -2.01 14.03
N ALA A 192 12.69 -1.36 14.25
CA ALA A 192 13.53 -0.82 13.20
C ALA A 192 14.06 -1.93 12.27
N ALA A 193 14.46 -3.08 12.82
CA ALA A 193 14.94 -4.23 12.05
C ALA A 193 13.85 -4.79 11.12
N ILE A 194 12.61 -4.93 11.61
CA ILE A 194 11.46 -5.37 10.79
C ILE A 194 11.24 -4.39 9.64
N LEU A 195 11.17 -3.09 9.91
CA LEU A 195 10.94 -2.06 8.89
C LEU A 195 12.03 -2.06 7.83
N THR A 196 13.30 -2.11 8.23
CA THR A 196 14.44 -2.14 7.31
C THR A 196 14.44 -3.41 6.45
N SER A 197 14.16 -4.57 7.06
CA SER A 197 14.07 -5.84 6.34
C SER A 197 12.97 -5.82 5.27
N GLN A 198 11.82 -5.22 5.57
CA GLN A 198 10.73 -5.13 4.60
C GLN A 198 10.98 -4.05 3.53
N GLU A 199 11.68 -2.95 3.84
CA GLU A 199 12.14 -1.98 2.83
C GLU A 199 13.14 -2.63 1.86
N ASP A 200 14.10 -3.40 2.36
CA ASP A 200 15.07 -4.13 1.52
C ASP A 200 14.39 -5.17 0.64
N ARG A 201 13.40 -5.90 1.18
CA ARG A 201 12.58 -6.85 0.42
C ARG A 201 11.77 -6.14 -0.68
N ALA A 202 11.15 -5.01 -0.38
CA ALA A 202 10.46 -4.18 -1.35
C ALA A 202 11.41 -3.74 -2.47
N ARG A 203 12.60 -3.28 -2.12
CA ARG A 203 13.64 -2.87 -3.08
C ARG A 203 14.06 -4.01 -4.01
N GLN A 204 14.29 -5.20 -3.48
CA GLN A 204 14.64 -6.39 -4.28
C GLN A 204 13.53 -6.75 -5.26
N LEU A 205 12.26 -6.76 -4.79
CA LEU A 205 11.11 -7.10 -5.63
C LEU A 205 10.88 -6.05 -6.73
N LEU A 206 10.92 -4.76 -6.39
CA LEU A 206 10.74 -3.70 -7.37
C LEU A 206 11.88 -3.66 -8.40
N THR A 207 13.12 -3.91 -7.97
CA THR A 207 14.26 -4.01 -8.89
C THR A 207 14.11 -5.20 -9.84
N LYS A 208 13.70 -6.36 -9.32
CA LYS A 208 13.44 -7.56 -10.13
C LYS A 208 12.34 -7.34 -11.17
N HIS A 209 11.34 -6.56 -10.84
CA HIS A 209 10.18 -6.28 -11.69
C HIS A 209 10.19 -4.84 -12.25
N ASN A 210 11.37 -4.25 -12.42
CA ASN A 210 11.51 -2.83 -12.79
C ASN A 210 10.74 -2.47 -14.06
N ARG A 211 10.82 -3.32 -15.10
CA ARG A 211 10.06 -3.06 -16.35
C ARG A 211 8.55 -3.10 -16.13
N GLY A 212 8.06 -4.00 -15.27
CA GLY A 212 6.65 -4.04 -14.86
C GLY A 212 6.24 -2.79 -14.09
N LEU A 213 7.11 -2.26 -13.21
CA LEU A 213 6.89 -0.99 -12.50
C LEU A 213 6.71 0.17 -13.49
N GLU A 214 7.58 0.27 -14.50
CA GLU A 214 7.49 1.30 -15.55
C GLU A 214 6.17 1.19 -16.32
N LEU A 215 5.80 0.01 -16.80
CA LEU A 215 4.57 -0.23 -17.54
C LEU A 215 3.32 0.15 -16.73
N VAL A 216 3.28 -0.20 -15.45
CA VAL A 216 2.16 0.17 -14.56
C VAL A 216 2.10 1.69 -14.37
N ALA A 217 3.24 2.36 -14.16
CA ALA A 217 3.28 3.81 -14.02
C ALA A 217 2.86 4.53 -15.32
N GLU A 218 3.30 4.05 -16.49
CA GLU A 218 2.91 4.57 -17.80
C GLU A 218 1.39 4.44 -18.02
N ALA A 219 0.82 3.26 -17.72
CA ALA A 219 -0.62 3.03 -17.79
C ALA A 219 -1.42 3.94 -16.86
N LEU A 220 -0.89 4.20 -15.63
CA LEU A 220 -1.50 5.16 -14.70
C LEU A 220 -1.46 6.60 -15.23
N LEU A 221 -0.39 6.99 -15.90
CA LEU A 221 -0.28 8.33 -16.49
C LEU A 221 -1.27 8.53 -17.65
N GLU A 222 -1.56 7.46 -18.41
CA GLU A 222 -2.47 7.47 -19.55
C GLU A 222 -3.95 7.37 -19.12
N HIS A 223 -4.27 6.39 -18.26
CA HIS A 223 -5.65 6.06 -17.92
C HIS A 223 -6.11 6.60 -16.56
N GLU A 224 -5.20 7.14 -15.75
CA GLU A 224 -5.40 7.68 -14.39
C GLU A 224 -5.93 6.65 -13.37
N THR A 225 -6.55 5.57 -13.82
CA THR A 225 -7.08 4.48 -12.98
C THR A 225 -7.01 3.17 -13.76
N ILE A 226 -6.45 2.12 -13.15
CA ILE A 226 -6.39 0.76 -13.71
C ILE A 226 -6.81 -0.25 -12.64
N ASP A 227 -7.33 -1.40 -13.07
CA ASP A 227 -7.75 -2.47 -12.17
C ASP A 227 -6.62 -3.48 -11.86
N GLY A 228 -6.85 -4.32 -10.85
CA GLY A 228 -5.86 -5.31 -10.43
C GLY A 228 -5.47 -6.32 -11.52
N PRO A 229 -6.41 -6.90 -12.29
CA PRO A 229 -6.09 -7.77 -13.43
C PRO A 229 -5.17 -7.11 -14.45
N HIS A 230 -5.43 -5.86 -14.83
CA HIS A 230 -4.59 -5.12 -15.78
C HIS A 230 -3.17 -4.89 -15.21
N VAL A 231 -3.05 -4.56 -13.93
CA VAL A 231 -1.74 -4.46 -13.25
C VAL A 231 -0.97 -5.79 -13.34
N ALA A 232 -1.64 -6.92 -13.11
CA ALA A 232 -1.00 -8.25 -13.18
C ALA A 232 -0.51 -8.57 -14.61
N GLU A 233 -1.30 -8.20 -15.63
CA GLU A 233 -0.92 -8.35 -17.05
C GLU A 233 0.33 -7.52 -17.38
N LEU A 234 0.39 -6.25 -16.97
CA LEU A 234 1.54 -5.37 -17.20
C LEU A 234 2.80 -5.88 -16.50
N ILE A 235 2.69 -6.40 -15.28
CA ILE A 235 3.83 -7.00 -14.58
C ILE A 235 4.34 -8.23 -15.31
N GLN A 236 3.44 -9.10 -15.79
CA GLN A 236 3.81 -10.29 -16.57
C GLN A 236 4.44 -9.93 -17.91
N GLN A 237 3.93 -8.90 -18.58
CA GLN A 237 4.53 -8.35 -19.81
C GLN A 237 5.96 -7.87 -19.53
N GLY A 238 6.17 -7.10 -18.46
CA GLY A 238 7.49 -6.60 -18.08
C GLY A 238 8.52 -7.71 -17.81
N LEU A 239 8.09 -8.83 -17.22
CA LEU A 239 8.94 -10.01 -17.04
C LEU A 239 9.33 -10.66 -18.37
N THR A 240 8.39 -10.70 -19.32
CA THR A 240 8.64 -11.28 -20.64
C THR A 240 9.61 -10.42 -21.45
N GLU A 241 9.44 -9.11 -21.40
CA GLU A 241 10.33 -8.13 -22.07
C GLU A 241 11.75 -8.22 -21.47
N SER A 242 11.90 -8.20 -20.15
CA SER A 242 13.20 -8.31 -19.47
C SER A 242 13.92 -9.63 -19.77
N GLY A 243 13.21 -10.74 -19.81
CA GLY A 243 13.78 -12.04 -20.18
C GLY A 243 14.22 -12.13 -21.64
N THR A 244 13.66 -11.31 -22.53
CA THR A 244 14.08 -11.18 -23.93
C THR A 244 15.33 -10.33 -24.04
N ASP A 245 15.44 -9.25 -23.27
CA ASP A 245 16.61 -8.36 -23.23
C ASP A 245 17.84 -9.09 -22.66
N GLU A 246 17.70 -9.89 -21.61
CA GLU A 246 18.79 -10.72 -21.07
C GLU A 246 19.33 -11.72 -22.13
N LYS A 247 18.44 -12.34 -22.92
CA LYS A 247 18.84 -13.25 -24.00
C LYS A 247 19.50 -12.51 -25.16
N LEU A 248 19.07 -11.30 -25.49
CA LEU A 248 19.71 -10.47 -26.50
C LEU A 248 21.10 -10.00 -26.05
N GLN A 249 21.25 -9.56 -24.80
CA GLN A 249 22.55 -9.17 -24.24
C GLN A 249 23.51 -10.36 -24.14
N ALA A 250 23.04 -11.54 -23.73
CA ALA A 250 23.85 -12.76 -23.72
C ALA A 250 24.34 -13.18 -25.13
N ASN A 251 23.50 -12.98 -26.16
CA ASN A 251 23.85 -13.27 -27.54
C ASN A 251 24.81 -12.23 -28.17
N VAL A 252 24.80 -10.99 -27.70
CA VAL A 252 25.71 -9.92 -28.16
C VAL A 252 27.09 -10.03 -27.53
N LEU A 253 27.19 -10.59 -26.30
CA LEU A 253 28.47 -10.81 -25.59
C LEU A 253 29.12 -12.16 -25.91
N GLY A 254 28.45 -13.03 -26.66
CA GLY A 254 28.91 -14.34 -27.06
C GLY A 254 29.38 -14.41 -28.50
N THR A 255 30.51 -13.80 -28.83
CA THR A 255 31.50 -14.19 -29.86
C THR A 255 32.75 -13.36 -29.67
N PRO A 256 34.00 -13.89 -29.77
CA PRO A 256 34.45 -14.45 -31.03
C PRO A 256 35.18 -15.78 -30.90
N GLU A 257 35.12 -16.54 -31.93
CA GLU A 257 36.38 -17.18 -32.41
C GLU A 257 37.01 -16.30 -33.49
#